data_a21445ca055b8bbdd5c998383b998072
#
_entry.id   a21445ca055b8bbdd5c998383b998072
#
_cell.length_a   1.000
_cell.length_b   1.000
_cell.length_c   1.000
_cell.angle_alpha   90.00
_cell.angle_beta   90.00
_cell.angle_gamma   90.00
#
_symmetry.space_group_name_H-M   'P 1'
#
loop_
_entity.id
_entity.type
_entity.pdbx_description
1 polymer ?
#
loop_
_entity_poly.entity_id
_entity_poly.type
_entity_poly.pdbx_seq_one_letter_code
_entity_poly.pdbx_strand_id
1 'polypeptide(L)'
;MENRRWLVFANNNNCRHDKAFAEQGFVSWNPQNRKFRVGDTVYLYMSKDCGVRFKTRVVEVNVQREDLRYWTVKPTNGLTCKLELVAEYEGNALSATEMMKHGFKGGGSIELPLCNNVQLLDYIEEQFK
;
A
#
# COMPACT_ATOMS: atom_id res chain seq x y z
N MET A 1 15.47 -10.84 -12.05
CA MET A 1 15.17 -10.67 -10.63
C MET A 1 13.67 -10.65 -10.40
N GLU A 2 13.23 -11.39 -9.41
CA GLU A 2 11.81 -11.41 -9.09
C GLU A 2 11.38 -10.12 -8.43
N ASN A 3 10.17 -9.67 -8.76
CA ASN A 3 9.59 -8.52 -8.11
C ASN A 3 9.23 -8.85 -6.67
N ARG A 4 9.27 -7.85 -5.82
CA ARG A 4 8.92 -7.99 -4.41
C ARG A 4 7.47 -7.62 -4.17
N ARG A 5 7.00 -7.98 -2.99
CA ARG A 5 5.69 -7.62 -2.49
C ARG A 5 5.87 -6.89 -1.17
N TRP A 6 5.09 -5.84 -1.00
CA TRP A 6 5.23 -4.94 0.13
C TRP A 6 3.89 -4.74 0.81
N LEU A 7 3.93 -4.51 2.11
CA LEU A 7 2.78 -4.03 2.88
C LEU A 7 3.18 -2.70 3.49
N VAL A 8 2.44 -1.65 3.16
CA VAL A 8 2.70 -0.31 3.70
C VAL A 8 1.42 0.27 4.28
N PHE A 9 1.59 1.27 5.13
CA PHE A 9 0.48 1.90 5.85
C PHE A 9 0.15 3.24 5.23
N ALA A 10 -1.13 3.42 4.89
CA ALA A 10 -1.66 4.67 4.38
C ALA A 10 -2.43 5.39 5.49
N ASN A 11 -2.00 6.61 5.81
CA ASN A 11 -2.66 7.42 6.81
C ASN A 11 -3.73 8.28 6.14
N ASN A 12 -4.99 7.90 6.31
CA ASN A 12 -6.12 8.59 5.67
C ASN A 12 -6.40 9.98 6.26
N ASN A 13 -5.81 10.32 7.39
CA ASN A 13 -5.90 11.67 7.94
C ASN A 13 -5.04 12.65 7.15
N ASN A 14 -3.99 12.15 6.49
CA ASN A 14 -3.04 12.98 5.76
C ASN A 14 -3.31 13.02 4.26
N CYS A 15 -3.93 11.99 3.72
CA CYS A 15 -4.16 11.88 2.28
C CYS A 15 -5.42 11.05 2.01
N ARG A 16 -6.20 11.48 1.02
CA ARG A 16 -7.40 10.76 0.59
C ARG A 16 -7.04 9.76 -0.50
N HIS A 17 -6.36 8.68 -0.12
CA HIS A 17 -5.90 7.66 -1.06
C HIS A 17 -7.04 7.03 -1.84
N ASP A 18 -8.15 6.71 -1.16
CA ASP A 18 -9.31 6.11 -1.80
C ASP A 18 -9.89 7.00 -2.91
N LYS A 19 -9.96 8.31 -2.65
CA LYS A 19 -10.44 9.25 -3.64
C LYS A 19 -9.48 9.36 -4.83
N ALA A 20 -8.17 9.34 -4.56
CA ALA A 20 -7.16 9.38 -5.62
C ALA A 20 -7.28 8.16 -6.52
N PHE A 21 -7.45 6.96 -5.95
CA PHE A 21 -7.66 5.75 -6.75
C PHE A 21 -8.94 5.83 -7.58
N ALA A 22 -10.03 6.34 -6.99
CA ALA A 22 -11.30 6.42 -7.70
C ALA A 22 -11.25 7.42 -8.86
N GLU A 23 -10.54 8.52 -8.70
CA GLU A 23 -10.52 9.60 -9.69
C GLU A 23 -9.40 9.49 -10.71
N GLN A 24 -8.23 9.01 -10.32
CA GLN A 24 -7.09 8.95 -11.24
C GLN A 24 -6.42 7.57 -11.34
N GLY A 25 -6.79 6.62 -10.47
CA GLY A 25 -6.31 5.26 -10.58
C GLY A 25 -4.93 5.01 -9.99
N PHE A 26 -4.31 6.00 -9.36
CA PHE A 26 -2.99 5.83 -8.76
C PHE A 26 -2.76 6.82 -7.62
N VAL A 27 -1.74 6.53 -6.83
CA VAL A 27 -1.22 7.48 -5.83
C VAL A 27 0.30 7.58 -6.00
N SER A 28 0.85 8.69 -5.49
CA SER A 28 2.30 8.90 -5.41
C SER A 28 2.75 8.55 -4.00
N TRP A 29 3.70 7.63 -3.90
CA TRP A 29 4.15 7.11 -2.61
C TRP A 29 5.59 7.48 -2.37
N ASN A 30 5.89 8.10 -1.23
CA ASN A 30 7.26 8.37 -0.84
C ASN A 30 7.89 7.06 -0.36
N PRO A 31 8.89 6.52 -1.06
CA PRO A 31 9.47 5.23 -0.68
C PRO A 31 10.33 5.29 0.57
N GLN A 32 10.77 6.49 0.98
CA GLN A 32 11.72 6.66 2.07
C GLN A 32 12.98 5.81 1.82
N ASN A 33 13.26 4.85 2.69
CA ASN A 33 14.42 3.98 2.55
C ASN A 33 14.10 2.66 1.85
N ARG A 34 12.89 2.48 1.35
CA ARG A 34 12.47 1.25 0.70
C ARG A 34 12.87 1.28 -0.77
N LYS A 35 13.32 0.14 -1.26
CA LYS A 35 13.80 0.04 -2.63
C LYS A 35 12.72 -0.55 -3.54
N PHE A 36 11.65 0.19 -3.72
CA PHE A 36 10.61 -0.20 -4.67
C PHE A 36 11.16 -0.24 -6.09
N ARG A 37 10.71 -1.22 -6.85
CA ARG A 37 11.06 -1.37 -8.26
C ARG A 37 9.81 -1.46 -9.10
N VAL A 38 9.88 -1.00 -10.34
CA VAL A 38 8.79 -1.16 -11.29
C VAL A 38 8.42 -2.64 -11.38
N GLY A 39 7.13 -2.93 -11.26
CA GLY A 39 6.61 -4.28 -11.23
C GLY A 39 6.36 -4.85 -9.85
N ASP A 40 6.88 -4.22 -8.80
CA ASP A 40 6.61 -4.66 -7.44
C ASP A 40 5.12 -4.48 -7.10
N THR A 41 4.61 -5.39 -6.27
CA THR A 41 3.26 -5.30 -5.74
C THR A 41 3.31 -4.64 -4.38
N VAL A 42 2.42 -3.67 -4.14
CA VAL A 42 2.34 -2.96 -2.86
C VAL A 42 0.91 -3.03 -2.37
N TYR A 43 0.72 -3.65 -1.20
CA TYR A 43 -0.58 -3.70 -0.53
C TYR A 43 -0.66 -2.54 0.44
N LEU A 44 -1.78 -1.82 0.40
CA LEU A 44 -1.99 -0.65 1.26
C LEU A 44 -2.94 -1.00 2.40
N TYR A 45 -2.41 -0.91 3.62
CA TYR A 45 -3.20 -0.96 4.84
C TYR A 45 -3.76 0.44 5.07
N MET A 46 -5.08 0.55 5.09
CA MET A 46 -5.74 1.84 5.23
C MET A 46 -6.09 2.08 6.70
N SER A 47 -5.59 3.17 7.27
CA SER A 47 -5.80 3.47 8.69
C SER A 47 -7.28 3.58 9.05
N LYS A 48 -8.09 4.18 8.18
CA LYS A 48 -9.50 4.37 8.44
C LYS A 48 -10.30 3.05 8.42
N ASP A 49 -9.84 2.07 7.63
CA ASP A 49 -10.49 0.78 7.49
C ASP A 49 -9.90 -0.27 8.43
N CYS A 50 -8.79 0.04 9.09
CA CYS A 50 -8.04 -0.88 9.93
C CYS A 50 -7.77 -2.22 9.23
N GLY A 51 -7.37 -2.15 7.97
CA GLY A 51 -7.07 -3.34 7.18
C GLY A 51 -6.57 -3.02 5.80
N VAL A 52 -6.12 -4.06 5.10
CA VAL A 52 -5.66 -3.94 3.72
C VAL A 52 -6.87 -3.81 2.81
N ARG A 53 -6.85 -2.81 1.94
CA ARG A 53 -7.94 -2.56 1.02
C ARG A 53 -7.51 -2.51 -0.44
N PHE A 54 -6.30 -2.06 -0.71
CA PHE A 54 -5.85 -1.87 -2.09
C PHE A 54 -4.64 -2.71 -2.40
N LYS A 55 -4.67 -3.33 -3.59
CA LYS A 55 -3.50 -3.95 -4.20
C LYS A 55 -3.05 -3.04 -5.32
N THR A 56 -1.79 -2.66 -5.30
CA THR A 56 -1.22 -1.75 -6.29
C THR A 56 0.04 -2.34 -6.90
N ARG A 57 0.47 -1.75 -8.01
CA ARG A 57 1.72 -2.09 -8.67
C ARG A 57 2.56 -0.83 -8.86
N VAL A 58 3.84 -0.94 -8.62
CA VAL A 58 4.79 0.14 -8.91
C VAL A 58 4.96 0.22 -10.42
N VAL A 59 4.57 1.35 -11.01
CA VAL A 59 4.70 1.54 -12.46
C VAL A 59 5.75 2.56 -12.83
N GLU A 60 6.12 3.44 -11.90
CA GLU A 60 7.21 4.40 -12.08
C GLU A 60 7.91 4.64 -10.76
N VAL A 61 9.21 4.91 -10.81
CA VAL A 61 10.01 5.27 -9.63
C VAL A 61 10.76 6.57 -9.92
N ASN A 62 11.16 7.28 -8.87
CA ASN A 62 11.93 8.53 -8.96
C ASN A 62 11.20 9.60 -9.78
N VAL A 63 9.91 9.76 -9.56
CA VAL A 63 9.08 10.73 -10.27
C VAL A 63 8.50 11.77 -9.32
N GLN A 64 8.11 12.91 -9.87
CA GLN A 64 7.47 13.96 -9.10
C GLN A 64 6.11 13.50 -8.61
N ARG A 65 5.69 14.02 -7.46
CA ARG A 65 4.39 13.72 -6.88
C ARG A 65 3.26 14.24 -7.77
N GLU A 66 2.28 13.39 -8.01
CA GLU A 66 1.14 13.71 -8.89
C GLU A 66 -0.22 13.55 -8.19
N ASP A 67 -0.23 13.47 -6.85
CA ASP A 67 -1.47 13.31 -6.10
C ASP A 67 -1.67 14.41 -5.04
N LEU A 68 -1.01 15.53 -5.22
CA LEU A 68 -0.99 16.60 -4.21
C LEU A 68 -2.38 17.10 -3.80
N ARG A 69 -3.31 17.14 -4.75
CA ARG A 69 -4.66 17.63 -4.47
C ARG A 69 -5.47 16.75 -3.51
N TYR A 70 -5.00 15.52 -3.27
CA TYR A 70 -5.65 14.59 -2.34
C TYR A 70 -5.05 14.67 -0.94
N TRP A 71 -4.01 15.45 -0.76
CA TRP A 71 -3.34 15.59 0.52
C TRP A 71 -4.02 16.67 1.36
N THR A 72 -4.30 16.34 2.64
CA THR A 72 -4.90 17.27 3.59
C THR A 72 -3.84 18.00 4.40
N VAL A 73 -2.61 17.52 4.39
CA VAL A 73 -1.44 18.15 4.99
C VAL A 73 -0.33 18.18 3.94
N LYS A 74 0.71 18.97 4.17
CA LYS A 74 1.83 19.04 3.24
C LYS A 74 2.60 17.70 3.27
N PRO A 75 2.71 17.00 2.12
CA PRO A 75 3.46 15.75 2.09
C PRO A 75 4.96 15.99 2.21
N THR A 76 5.69 14.93 2.56
CA THR A 76 7.15 14.96 2.62
C THR A 76 7.72 15.28 1.24
N ASN A 77 8.74 16.12 1.20
CA ASN A 77 9.45 16.44 -0.04
C ASN A 77 10.21 15.22 -0.57
N GLY A 78 10.48 15.23 -1.86
CA GLY A 78 11.28 14.20 -2.52
C GLY A 78 10.54 13.53 -3.66
N LEU A 79 11.28 12.70 -4.39
CA LEU A 79 10.72 11.93 -5.49
C LEU A 79 9.89 10.78 -4.94
N THR A 80 8.91 10.35 -5.73
CA THR A 80 7.94 9.33 -5.31
C THR A 80 7.94 8.16 -6.29
N CYS A 81 7.23 7.13 -5.88
CA CYS A 81 6.89 6.01 -6.76
C CYS A 81 5.41 6.11 -7.10
N LYS A 82 5.07 5.84 -8.35
CA LYS A 82 3.69 5.80 -8.78
C LYS A 82 3.13 4.41 -8.55
N LEU A 83 2.10 4.33 -7.70
CA LEU A 83 1.42 3.08 -7.37
C LEU A 83 0.07 3.06 -8.07
N GLU A 84 -0.03 2.22 -9.09
CA GLU A 84 -1.26 2.08 -9.87
C GLU A 84 -2.18 1.04 -9.24
N LEU A 85 -3.46 1.36 -9.14
CA LEU A 85 -4.45 0.45 -8.57
C LEU A 85 -4.60 -0.78 -9.44
N VAL A 86 -4.46 -1.96 -8.83
CA VAL A 86 -4.69 -3.25 -9.49
C VAL A 86 -6.04 -3.82 -9.08
N ALA A 87 -6.35 -3.80 -7.78
CA ALA A 87 -7.60 -4.33 -7.26
C ALA A 87 -7.94 -3.70 -5.92
N GLU A 88 -9.22 -3.65 -5.63
CA GLU A 88 -9.73 -3.20 -4.34
C GLU A 88 -10.42 -4.37 -3.65
N TYR A 89 -10.13 -4.57 -2.36
CA TYR A 89 -10.76 -5.61 -1.55
C TYR A 89 -11.88 -4.99 -0.73
N GLU A 90 -13.04 -5.63 -0.74
CA GLU A 90 -14.17 -5.27 0.12
C GLU A 90 -14.55 -6.49 0.95
N GLY A 91 -14.51 -6.35 2.26
CA GLY A 91 -14.83 -7.44 3.17
C GLY A 91 -14.06 -7.29 4.48
N ASN A 92 -14.09 -8.34 5.29
CA ASN A 92 -13.50 -8.33 6.63
C ASN A 92 -12.28 -9.22 6.80
N ALA A 93 -11.93 -10.00 5.79
CA ALA A 93 -10.85 -10.97 5.91
C ALA A 93 -9.46 -10.32 6.02
N LEU A 94 -9.32 -9.08 5.55
CA LEU A 94 -8.06 -8.36 5.61
C LEU A 94 -8.04 -7.26 6.68
N SER A 95 -8.93 -7.35 7.68
CA SER A 95 -8.81 -6.50 8.86
C SER A 95 -7.57 -6.88 9.67
N ALA A 96 -7.07 -5.93 10.47
CA ALA A 96 -5.91 -6.21 11.32
C ALA A 96 -6.16 -7.44 12.20
N THR A 97 -7.36 -7.55 12.79
CA THR A 97 -7.72 -8.66 13.66
C THR A 97 -7.64 -10.00 12.93
N GLU A 98 -8.17 -10.07 11.72
CA GLU A 98 -8.12 -11.31 10.93
C GLU A 98 -6.73 -11.63 10.46
N MET A 99 -5.97 -10.61 10.02
CA MET A 99 -4.61 -10.83 9.58
C MET A 99 -3.67 -11.29 10.69
N MET A 100 -3.96 -10.93 11.94
CA MET A 100 -3.16 -11.39 13.08
C MET A 100 -3.18 -12.92 13.22
N LYS A 101 -4.24 -13.56 12.76
CA LYS A 101 -4.32 -15.03 12.75
C LYS A 101 -3.40 -15.65 11.71
N HIS A 102 -2.83 -14.84 10.84
CA HIS A 102 -2.01 -15.29 9.71
C HIS A 102 -0.61 -14.67 9.70
N GLY A 103 -0.13 -14.24 10.86
CA GLY A 103 1.23 -13.75 11.01
C GLY A 103 1.39 -12.25 11.01
N PHE A 104 0.32 -11.49 10.88
CA PHE A 104 0.39 -10.04 11.01
C PHE A 104 0.58 -9.68 12.48
N LYS A 105 1.61 -8.90 12.78
CA LYS A 105 1.94 -8.57 14.17
C LYS A 105 1.30 -7.29 14.67
N GLY A 106 0.66 -6.54 13.79
CA GLY A 106 -0.07 -5.33 14.16
C GLY A 106 0.78 -4.22 14.70
N GLY A 107 0.12 -3.12 15.06
CA GLY A 107 0.74 -1.98 15.74
C GLY A 107 1.81 -1.27 14.93
N GLY A 108 1.88 0.05 15.09
CA GLY A 108 2.93 0.85 14.48
C GLY A 108 3.05 0.72 12.96
N SER A 109 4.03 1.37 12.42
CA SER A 109 4.29 1.30 10.98
C SER A 109 5.07 0.04 10.67
N ILE A 110 4.40 -0.96 10.11
CA ILE A 110 5.07 -2.15 9.60
C ILE A 110 5.26 -1.97 8.11
N GLU A 111 6.45 -1.61 7.73
CA GLU A 111 6.78 -1.36 6.34
C GLU A 111 7.82 -2.37 5.89
N LEU A 112 7.45 -3.63 6.00
CA LEU A 112 8.34 -4.73 5.69
C LEU A 112 7.96 -5.35 4.36
N PRO A 113 8.96 -5.81 3.60
CA PRO A 113 8.66 -6.62 2.43
C PRO A 113 7.92 -7.88 2.87
N LEU A 114 6.80 -8.16 2.24
CA LEU A 114 6.01 -9.34 2.58
C LEU A 114 6.78 -10.64 2.31
N CYS A 115 7.84 -10.57 1.53
CA CYS A 115 8.67 -11.75 1.28
C CYS A 115 9.29 -12.33 2.56
N ASN A 116 9.32 -11.55 3.62
CA ASN A 116 9.81 -12.02 4.93
C ASN A 116 8.70 -12.65 5.77
N ASN A 117 7.47 -12.67 5.27
CA ASN A 117 6.33 -13.27 5.96
C ASN A 117 5.42 -13.94 4.93
N VAL A 118 5.85 -15.12 4.49
CA VAL A 118 5.17 -15.84 3.42
C VAL A 118 3.73 -16.20 3.79
N GLN A 119 3.50 -16.59 5.05
CA GLN A 119 2.15 -16.94 5.50
C GLN A 119 1.18 -15.78 5.32
N LEU A 120 1.57 -14.60 5.75
CA LEU A 120 0.72 -13.42 5.61
C LEU A 120 0.54 -13.02 4.14
N LEU A 121 1.62 -13.08 3.37
CA LEU A 121 1.58 -12.79 1.95
C LEU A 121 0.58 -13.68 1.22
N ASP A 122 0.66 -14.98 1.46
CA ASP A 122 -0.24 -15.94 0.81
C ASP A 122 -1.69 -15.68 1.20
N TYR A 123 -1.92 -15.37 2.45
CA TYR A 123 -3.26 -15.06 2.94
C TYR A 123 -3.83 -13.80 2.28
N ILE A 124 -3.03 -12.72 2.23
CA ILE A 124 -3.49 -11.47 1.61
C ILE A 124 -3.78 -11.70 0.12
N GLU A 125 -2.88 -12.36 -0.58
CA GLU A 125 -3.03 -12.61 -2.01
C GLU A 125 -4.27 -13.40 -2.35
N GLU A 126 -4.61 -14.38 -1.51
CA GLU A 126 -5.79 -15.20 -1.69
C GLU A 126 -7.07 -14.36 -1.72
N GLN A 127 -7.11 -13.28 -0.95
CA GLN A 127 -8.29 -12.42 -0.87
C GLN A 127 -8.48 -11.55 -2.11
N PHE A 128 -7.45 -11.40 -2.93
CA PHE A 128 -7.52 -10.59 -4.16
C PHE A 128 -7.73 -11.44 -5.43
N LYS A 129 -7.94 -12.73 -5.27
CA LYS A 129 -8.20 -13.62 -6.42
C LYS A 129 -9.66 -13.66 -6.81
#